data_5bd4047fb27612f0767d60d5872b207b
#
_entry.id   5bd4047fb27612f0767d60d5872b207b
#
_cell.length_a   1.000
_cell.length_b   1.000
_cell.length_c   1.000
_cell.angle_alpha   90.00
_cell.angle_beta   90.00
_cell.angle_gamma   90.00
#
_symmetry.space_group_name_H-M   'P 1'
#
loop_
_entity.id
_entity.type
_entity.pdbx_description
1 polymer ?
#
loop_
_entity_poly.entity_id
_entity_poly.type
_entity_poly.pdbx_seq_one_letter_code
_entity_poly.pdbx_strand_id
1 'polypeptide(L)'
;MKSITKLLAATGGILCLLSSCDNNMNPLLTDSTLPYGAPRFDKIRTEHYLPAFEQAIAEAKAEIDAIVNNPDAPTFENTVVALDEAGSRLDDVAGIFYNLLEADTNERMQDIAEKVSPMMTEYS
;
A
#
# COMPACT_ATOMS: atom_id res chain seq x y z
N MET A 1 42.17 57.73 2.88
CA MET A 1 41.59 57.19 1.65
C MET A 1 40.81 55.93 2.05
N LYS A 2 39.50 55.98 1.91
CA LYS A 2 38.54 55.01 2.47
C LYS A 2 38.16 53.96 1.43
N SER A 3 38.51 52.72 1.68
CA SER A 3 38.10 51.57 0.85
C SER A 3 36.69 51.18 1.23
N ILE A 4 35.77 51.15 0.27
CA ILE A 4 34.37 50.76 0.44
C ILE A 4 34.24 49.31 0.00
N THR A 5 34.14 48.42 0.97
CA THR A 5 33.88 47.00 0.72
C THR A 5 32.37 46.82 0.44
N LYS A 6 32.03 46.44 -0.79
CA LYS A 6 30.64 46.11 -1.17
C LYS A 6 30.31 44.71 -0.70
N LEU A 7 29.38 44.61 0.24
CA LEU A 7 28.77 43.36 0.71
C LEU A 7 27.73 42.90 -0.32
N LEU A 8 28.00 41.79 -1.01
CA LEU A 8 27.08 41.14 -1.89
C LEU A 8 26.17 40.21 -1.05
N ALA A 9 24.92 40.59 -0.86
CA ALA A 9 23.91 39.75 -0.27
C ALA A 9 23.41 38.74 -1.35
N ALA A 10 23.82 37.48 -1.22
CA ALA A 10 23.28 36.41 -2.03
C ALA A 10 21.94 35.94 -1.42
N THR A 11 20.85 36.40 -2.00
CA THR A 11 19.50 35.89 -1.73
C THR A 11 19.35 34.51 -2.38
N GLY A 12 19.61 33.48 -1.59
CA GLY A 12 19.30 32.09 -1.95
C GLY A 12 17.78 31.87 -2.00
N GLY A 13 17.21 31.90 -3.19
CA GLY A 13 15.82 31.49 -3.40
C GLY A 13 15.66 30.01 -3.13
N ILE A 14 14.97 29.68 -2.03
CA ILE A 14 14.49 28.32 -1.77
C ILE A 14 13.37 28.06 -2.78
N LEU A 15 13.71 27.33 -3.84
CA LEU A 15 12.76 26.77 -4.77
C LEU A 15 12.05 25.61 -4.06
N CYS A 16 10.94 25.89 -3.39
CA CYS A 16 10.02 24.87 -2.93
C CYS A 16 9.47 24.15 -4.17
N LEU A 17 10.05 23.00 -4.49
CA LEU A 17 9.44 22.05 -5.37
C LEU A 17 8.17 21.57 -4.65
N LEU A 18 7.04 22.19 -5.00
CA LEU A 18 5.72 21.63 -4.72
C LEU A 18 5.65 20.32 -5.49
N SER A 19 6.06 19.23 -4.84
CA SER A 19 5.68 17.89 -5.29
C SER A 19 4.17 17.90 -5.32
N SER A 20 3.62 18.00 -6.51
CA SER A 20 2.23 17.68 -6.77
C SER A 20 2.05 16.26 -6.27
N CYS A 21 1.39 16.09 -5.12
CA CYS A 21 0.90 14.79 -4.72
C CYS A 21 -0.10 14.40 -5.78
N ASP A 22 0.33 13.57 -6.72
CA ASP A 22 -0.58 12.88 -7.60
C ASP A 22 -1.53 12.08 -6.70
N ASN A 23 -2.80 12.48 -6.74
CA ASN A 23 -3.91 11.77 -6.10
C ASN A 23 -4.18 10.41 -6.80
N ASN A 24 -3.13 9.76 -7.25
CA ASN A 24 -3.16 8.48 -7.96
C ASN A 24 -2.81 7.31 -7.02
N MET A 25 -3.14 7.46 -5.73
CA MET A 25 -3.01 6.35 -4.80
C MET A 25 -4.03 5.27 -5.16
N ASN A 26 -3.57 4.03 -5.22
CA ASN A 26 -4.44 2.89 -5.49
C ASN A 26 -5.53 2.81 -4.40
N PRO A 27 -6.82 2.89 -4.76
CA PRO A 27 -7.90 2.90 -3.77
C PRO A 27 -8.04 1.59 -2.98
N LEU A 28 -7.42 0.50 -3.44
CA LEU A 28 -7.35 -0.77 -2.72
C LEU A 28 -6.28 -0.79 -1.61
N LEU A 29 -5.36 0.18 -1.63
CA LEU A 29 -4.25 0.29 -0.67
C LEU A 29 -4.43 1.46 0.31
N THR A 30 -5.60 2.11 0.28
CA THR A 30 -5.92 3.24 1.15
C THR A 30 -7.15 2.92 1.99
N ASP A 31 -7.09 3.29 3.26
CA ASP A 31 -8.23 3.11 4.14
C ASP A 31 -9.43 3.91 3.65
N SER A 32 -10.59 3.26 3.63
CA SER A 32 -11.81 3.91 3.20
C SER A 32 -12.33 4.84 4.30
N THR A 33 -12.72 6.05 3.90
CA THR A 33 -13.40 7.02 4.78
C THR A 33 -14.92 6.89 4.74
N LEU A 34 -15.46 5.91 3.99
CA LEU A 34 -16.89 5.65 3.93
C LEU A 34 -17.39 4.98 5.21
N PRO A 35 -18.69 5.09 5.52
CA PRO A 35 -19.27 4.38 6.65
C PRO A 35 -18.95 2.89 6.61
N TYR A 36 -18.61 2.32 7.78
CA TYR A 36 -18.24 0.91 7.96
C TYR A 36 -16.98 0.47 7.18
N GLY A 37 -16.14 1.41 6.74
CA GLY A 37 -14.95 1.08 5.94
C GLY A 37 -15.28 0.54 4.55
N ALA A 38 -16.49 0.80 4.03
CA ALA A 38 -16.92 0.26 2.74
C ALA A 38 -15.94 0.62 1.62
N PRO A 39 -15.53 -0.33 0.75
CA PRO A 39 -14.60 -0.05 -0.34
C PRO A 39 -15.12 1.01 -1.31
N ARG A 40 -14.21 1.81 -1.84
CA ARG A 40 -14.53 2.84 -2.83
C ARG A 40 -14.71 2.23 -4.23
N PHE A 41 -15.75 1.40 -4.40
CA PHE A 41 -16.06 0.76 -5.69
C PHE A 41 -16.19 1.75 -6.85
N ASP A 42 -16.59 3.00 -6.56
CA ASP A 42 -16.67 4.08 -7.54
C ASP A 42 -15.30 4.48 -8.11
N LYS A 43 -14.21 4.19 -7.40
CA LYS A 43 -12.82 4.52 -7.77
C LYS A 43 -11.98 3.32 -8.15
N ILE A 44 -12.36 2.12 -7.75
CA ILE A 44 -11.63 0.90 -8.09
C ILE A 44 -11.76 0.63 -9.59
N ARG A 45 -10.63 0.30 -10.22
CA ARG A 45 -10.52 -0.08 -11.63
C ARG A 45 -9.77 -1.40 -11.73
N THR A 46 -9.95 -2.11 -12.84
CA THR A 46 -9.28 -3.41 -13.07
C THR A 46 -7.76 -3.32 -12.95
N GLU A 47 -7.16 -2.23 -13.44
CA GLU A 47 -5.72 -1.97 -13.37
C GLU A 47 -5.17 -1.79 -11.95
N HIS A 48 -6.02 -1.58 -10.95
CA HIS A 48 -5.59 -1.42 -9.56
C HIS A 48 -5.28 -2.75 -8.87
N TYR A 49 -5.87 -3.86 -9.32
CA TYR A 49 -5.80 -5.13 -8.60
C TYR A 49 -4.40 -5.73 -8.56
N LEU A 50 -3.74 -5.93 -9.71
CA LEU A 50 -2.43 -6.57 -9.73
C LEU A 50 -1.39 -5.82 -8.89
N PRO A 51 -1.22 -4.49 -9.04
CA PRO A 51 -0.33 -3.73 -8.16
C PRO A 51 -0.72 -3.76 -6.68
N ALA A 52 -2.03 -3.85 -6.38
CA ALA A 52 -2.48 -3.97 -5.00
C ALA A 52 -2.08 -5.31 -4.38
N PHE A 53 -2.22 -6.41 -5.10
CA PHE A 53 -1.76 -7.72 -4.64
C PHE A 53 -0.25 -7.76 -4.45
N GLU A 54 0.54 -7.25 -5.40
CA GLU A 54 1.99 -7.19 -5.30
C GLU A 54 2.44 -6.46 -4.03
N GLN A 55 1.86 -5.29 -3.77
CA GLN A 55 2.20 -4.50 -2.60
C GLN A 55 1.69 -5.15 -1.30
N ALA A 56 0.44 -5.62 -1.26
CA ALA A 56 -0.14 -6.21 -0.06
C ALA A 56 0.58 -7.51 0.35
N ILE A 57 1.02 -8.33 -0.61
CA ILE A 57 1.85 -9.52 -0.34
C ILE A 57 3.22 -9.11 0.23
N ALA A 58 3.84 -8.06 -0.31
CA ALA A 58 5.11 -7.57 0.21
C ALA A 58 4.99 -7.01 1.63
N GLU A 59 3.91 -6.29 1.92
CA GLU A 59 3.58 -5.79 3.27
C GLU A 59 3.36 -6.95 4.24
N ALA A 60 2.53 -7.93 3.87
CA ALA A 60 2.26 -9.11 4.71
C ALA A 60 3.52 -9.92 5.03
N LYS A 61 4.41 -10.13 4.04
CA LYS A 61 5.72 -10.76 4.28
C LYS A 61 6.57 -9.97 5.27
N ALA A 62 6.60 -8.63 5.15
CA ALA A 62 7.35 -7.77 6.05
C ALA A 62 6.79 -7.78 7.48
N GLU A 63 5.47 -7.88 7.65
CA GLU A 63 4.81 -8.01 8.94
C GLU A 63 5.17 -9.34 9.63
N ILE A 64 5.16 -10.45 8.89
CA ILE A 64 5.62 -11.75 9.38
C ILE A 64 7.11 -11.71 9.77
N ASP A 65 7.95 -11.12 8.92
CA ASP A 65 9.37 -10.95 9.20
C ASP A 65 9.61 -10.13 10.48
N ALA A 66 8.80 -9.10 10.72
CA ALA A 66 8.87 -8.29 11.94
C ALA A 66 8.52 -9.11 13.21
N ILE A 67 7.55 -10.01 13.12
CA ILE A 67 7.19 -10.93 14.24
C ILE A 67 8.35 -11.89 14.50
N VAL A 68 8.88 -12.52 13.45
CA VAL A 68 9.97 -13.52 13.55
C VAL A 68 11.25 -12.91 14.10
N ASN A 69 11.56 -11.68 13.73
CA ASN A 69 12.79 -10.98 14.15
C ASN A 69 12.58 -10.07 15.37
N ASN A 70 11.45 -10.18 16.07
CA ASN A 70 11.20 -9.37 17.26
C ASN A 70 12.21 -9.72 18.36
N PRO A 71 13.00 -8.75 18.88
CA PRO A 71 14.00 -9.01 19.91
C PRO A 71 13.41 -9.24 21.31
N ASP A 72 12.15 -8.88 21.52
CA ASP A 72 11.49 -9.04 22.81
C ASP A 72 11.06 -10.48 23.05
N ALA A 73 10.92 -10.86 24.33
CA ALA A 73 10.39 -12.18 24.69
C ALA A 73 8.97 -12.36 24.12
N PRO A 74 8.63 -13.56 23.59
CA PRO A 74 7.32 -13.81 23.02
C PRO A 74 6.19 -13.61 24.07
N THR A 75 5.18 -12.86 23.68
CA THR A 75 3.94 -12.66 24.43
C THR A 75 2.74 -13.02 23.54
N PHE A 76 1.56 -13.08 24.14
CA PHE A 76 0.33 -13.29 23.36
C PHE A 76 0.14 -12.15 22.34
N GLU A 77 0.38 -10.92 22.77
CA GLU A 77 0.19 -9.72 21.94
C GLU A 77 1.20 -9.64 20.79
N ASN A 78 2.52 -9.79 21.07
CA ASN A 78 3.55 -9.60 20.06
C ASN A 78 3.76 -10.82 19.16
N THR A 79 3.05 -11.91 19.41
CA THR A 79 3.15 -13.15 18.64
C THR A 79 1.80 -13.57 18.07
N VAL A 80 0.80 -13.83 18.92
CA VAL A 80 -0.48 -14.38 18.46
C VAL A 80 -1.34 -13.30 17.84
N VAL A 81 -1.54 -12.17 18.52
CA VAL A 81 -2.32 -11.05 17.98
C VAL A 81 -1.63 -10.45 16.76
N ALA A 82 -0.32 -10.25 16.83
CA ALA A 82 0.44 -9.72 15.69
C ALA A 82 0.35 -10.64 14.45
N LEU A 83 0.32 -11.98 14.65
CA LEU A 83 0.15 -12.94 13.54
C LEU A 83 -1.28 -12.93 12.99
N ASP A 84 -2.28 -12.76 13.83
CA ASP A 84 -3.69 -12.67 13.43
C ASP A 84 -3.98 -11.38 12.61
N GLU A 85 -3.26 -10.30 12.92
CA GLU A 85 -3.38 -9.02 12.22
C GLU A 85 -2.52 -8.94 10.94
N ALA A 86 -1.46 -9.77 10.86
CA ALA A 86 -0.55 -9.77 9.71
C ALA A 86 -1.28 -10.19 8.43
N GLY A 87 -1.09 -9.40 7.36
CA GLY A 87 -1.71 -9.66 6.06
C GLY A 87 -3.15 -9.14 5.93
N SER A 88 -3.69 -8.41 6.91
CA SER A 88 -5.07 -7.90 6.86
C SER A 88 -5.37 -7.09 5.60
N ARG A 89 -4.42 -6.30 5.11
CA ARG A 89 -4.55 -5.58 3.83
C ARG A 89 -4.63 -6.53 2.63
N LEU A 90 -3.89 -7.62 2.66
CA LEU A 90 -3.95 -8.64 1.60
C LEU A 90 -5.32 -9.33 1.60
N ASP A 91 -5.87 -9.61 2.77
CA ASP A 91 -7.20 -10.20 2.93
C ASP A 91 -8.29 -9.25 2.40
N ASP A 92 -8.18 -7.95 2.66
CA ASP A 92 -9.10 -6.94 2.14
C ASP A 92 -9.05 -6.88 0.60
N VAL A 93 -7.85 -6.79 0.02
CA VAL A 93 -7.66 -6.77 -1.44
C VAL A 93 -8.20 -8.05 -2.08
N ALA A 94 -7.88 -9.21 -1.51
CA ALA A 94 -8.33 -10.52 -1.98
C ALA A 94 -9.85 -10.65 -1.87
N GLY A 95 -10.44 -10.24 -0.75
CA GLY A 95 -11.88 -10.26 -0.52
C GLY A 95 -12.62 -9.44 -1.57
N ILE A 96 -12.18 -8.21 -1.84
CA ILE A 96 -12.79 -7.35 -2.87
C ILE A 96 -12.64 -7.99 -4.26
N PHE A 97 -11.43 -8.45 -4.60
CA PHE A 97 -11.13 -8.99 -5.92
C PHE A 97 -11.94 -10.25 -6.23
N TYR A 98 -11.88 -11.25 -5.35
CA TYR A 98 -12.56 -12.53 -5.61
C TYR A 98 -14.08 -12.42 -5.58
N ASN A 99 -14.66 -11.55 -4.73
CA ASN A 99 -16.09 -11.29 -4.77
C ASN A 99 -16.52 -10.67 -6.12
N LEU A 100 -15.76 -9.73 -6.66
CA LEU A 100 -16.07 -9.12 -7.96
C LEU A 100 -15.74 -10.05 -9.13
N LEU A 101 -14.73 -10.89 -9.01
CA LEU A 101 -14.42 -11.94 -10.00
C LEU A 101 -15.59 -12.91 -10.16
N GLU A 102 -16.30 -13.26 -9.09
CA GLU A 102 -17.48 -14.12 -9.12
C GLU A 102 -18.73 -13.40 -9.60
N ALA A 103 -18.92 -12.13 -9.21
CA ALA A 103 -20.16 -11.39 -9.44
C ALA A 103 -20.19 -10.61 -10.76
N ASP A 104 -19.05 -10.09 -11.22
CA ASP A 104 -18.91 -9.20 -12.39
C ASP A 104 -17.59 -9.42 -13.11
N THR A 105 -17.35 -10.65 -13.54
CA THR A 105 -16.10 -11.04 -14.20
C THR A 105 -16.01 -10.56 -15.64
N ASN A 106 -14.79 -10.36 -16.09
CA ASN A 106 -14.44 -10.13 -17.50
C ASN A 106 -13.06 -10.74 -17.80
N GLU A 107 -12.68 -10.80 -19.08
CA GLU A 107 -11.40 -11.41 -19.50
C GLU A 107 -10.19 -10.83 -18.75
N ARG A 108 -10.14 -9.50 -18.54
CA ARG A 108 -9.06 -8.86 -17.79
C ARG A 108 -8.99 -9.28 -16.32
N MET A 109 -10.14 -9.45 -15.68
CA MET A 109 -10.20 -9.96 -14.31
C MET A 109 -9.70 -11.40 -14.22
N GLN A 110 -10.02 -12.23 -15.22
CA GLN A 110 -9.54 -13.61 -15.32
C GLN A 110 -8.02 -13.66 -15.55
N ASP A 111 -7.49 -12.83 -16.45
CA ASP A 111 -6.04 -12.70 -16.66
C ASP A 111 -5.28 -12.28 -15.37
N ILE A 112 -5.91 -11.43 -14.55
CA ILE A 112 -5.34 -11.04 -13.25
C ILE A 112 -5.40 -12.23 -12.28
N ALA A 113 -6.50 -12.95 -12.22
CA ALA A 113 -6.64 -14.12 -11.36
C ALA A 113 -5.58 -15.18 -11.66
N GLU A 114 -5.28 -15.43 -12.94
CA GLU A 114 -4.22 -16.35 -13.36
C GLU A 114 -2.83 -15.92 -12.88
N LYS A 115 -2.57 -14.60 -12.80
CA LYS A 115 -1.30 -14.07 -12.31
C LYS A 115 -1.23 -14.06 -10.78
N VAL A 116 -2.32 -13.72 -10.12
CA VAL A 116 -2.39 -13.61 -8.66
C VAL A 116 -2.36 -14.99 -7.98
N SER A 117 -2.97 -16.00 -8.59
CA SER A 117 -3.06 -17.35 -8.00
C SER A 117 -1.69 -17.93 -7.60
N PRO A 118 -0.64 -17.93 -8.45
CA PRO A 118 0.68 -18.40 -8.03
C PRO A 118 1.32 -17.52 -6.96
N MET A 119 1.09 -16.20 -6.97
CA MET A 119 1.61 -15.29 -5.96
C MET A 119 1.02 -15.57 -4.58
N MET A 120 -0.28 -15.83 -4.51
CA MET A 120 -0.96 -16.21 -3.28
C MET A 120 -0.49 -17.58 -2.78
N THR A 121 -0.26 -18.54 -3.69
CA THR A 121 0.26 -19.87 -3.34
C THR A 121 1.69 -19.80 -2.79
N GLU A 122 2.52 -18.90 -3.31
CA GLU A 122 3.89 -18.72 -2.80
C GLU A 122 3.89 -18.03 -1.42
N TYR A 123 2.91 -17.18 -1.16
CA TYR A 123 2.76 -16.50 0.13
C TYR A 123 2.25 -17.44 1.24
N SER A 124 1.34 -18.36 0.94
CA SER A 124 0.71 -19.32 1.89
C SER A 124 1.68 -20.38 2.35
#